data_7d968808e632d8466e73933be1bcc02c
#
_entry.id   7d968808e632d8466e73933be1bcc02c
#
_cell.length_a   1.000
_cell.length_b   1.000
_cell.length_c   1.000
_cell.angle_alpha   90.00
_cell.angle_beta   90.00
_cell.angle_gamma   90.00
#
_symmetry.space_group_name_H-M   'P 1'
#
loop_
_entity.id
_entity.type
_entity.pdbx_description
1 polymer ?
#
loop_
_entity_poly.entity_id
_entity_poly.type
_entity_poly.pdbx_seq_one_letter_code
_entity_poly.pdbx_strand_id
1 'polypeptide(L)'
;MPAPTDPTPRLAEYAHPERLVTTSWLAENLDTPGLVVVESDEDVLLYETGHIPGSVKIDWHTDLLQPVERDYLDGAGFADLLASRGISRDTTIVLYGDKNNWWAAYTAWVFTLFGHEDVRLLDGGRNLWVAEGRDLTTDVPSPARGTYPVVERDDATFRAFKEDVLAHLGNGPLVDIRSPQEFSGERLHIPDYPEEGVLRGGHIPSARNVPWATAVAEDGTYKPRAELEAIYQEGGLGLTAGDSVITYCRIGERSSHTWFALRYLLGIDDVRNYDGSWTEWGNAVRVPIVAGAEPGEVPASVKQAQAA
;
A
#
# COMPACT_ATOMS: atom_id res chain seq x y z
N MET A 1 24.97 1.21 8.00
CA MET A 1 24.69 2.49 7.29
C MET A 1 23.62 2.19 6.27
N PRO A 2 22.62 3.08 6.06
CA PRO A 2 21.63 2.86 5.04
C PRO A 2 22.28 2.73 3.65
N ALA A 3 21.67 1.94 2.77
CA ALA A 3 22.12 1.83 1.38
C ALA A 3 22.00 3.19 0.66
N PRO A 4 22.86 3.47 -0.34
CA PRO A 4 22.76 4.72 -1.09
C PRO A 4 21.38 4.90 -1.73
N THR A 5 20.99 6.13 -1.97
CA THR A 5 19.76 6.42 -2.74
C THR A 5 20.01 6.15 -4.23
N ASP A 6 18.94 5.79 -4.95
CA ASP A 6 19.01 5.63 -6.39
C ASP A 6 19.17 7.02 -7.06
N PRO A 7 20.25 7.27 -7.82
CA PRO A 7 20.50 8.56 -8.43
C PRO A 7 19.74 8.80 -9.75
N THR A 8 18.82 7.90 -10.13
CA THR A 8 18.09 7.99 -11.40
C THR A 8 17.30 9.31 -11.47
N PRO A 9 17.53 10.18 -12.49
CA PRO A 9 17.00 11.53 -12.51
C PRO A 9 15.46 11.63 -12.38
N ARG A 10 14.71 10.67 -12.97
CA ARG A 10 13.23 10.69 -12.87
C ARG A 10 12.73 10.54 -11.42
N LEU A 11 13.48 9.84 -10.56
CA LEU A 11 13.10 9.66 -9.17
C LEU A 11 13.25 10.96 -8.37
N ALA A 12 14.20 11.83 -8.75
CA ALA A 12 14.43 13.11 -8.10
C ALA A 12 13.24 14.10 -8.25
N GLU A 13 12.30 13.83 -9.14
CA GLU A 13 11.08 14.63 -9.29
C GLU A 13 10.06 14.38 -8.18
N TYR A 14 10.09 13.22 -7.52
CA TYR A 14 9.17 12.89 -6.44
C TYR A 14 9.53 13.62 -5.13
N ALA A 15 8.58 13.76 -4.23
CA ALA A 15 8.79 14.43 -2.95
C ALA A 15 9.79 13.65 -2.05
N HIS A 16 9.75 12.32 -2.11
CA HIS A 16 10.63 11.42 -1.36
C HIS A 16 11.30 10.42 -2.31
N PRO A 17 12.29 10.86 -3.12
CA PRO A 17 12.94 10.02 -4.11
C PRO A 17 13.64 8.80 -3.49
N GLU A 18 14.04 8.88 -2.22
CA GLU A 18 14.67 7.79 -1.48
C GLU A 18 13.75 6.59 -1.22
N ARG A 19 12.44 6.74 -1.48
CA ARG A 19 11.45 5.67 -1.26
C ARG A 19 11.27 4.73 -2.44
N LEU A 20 11.83 5.07 -3.61
CA LEU A 20 11.82 4.22 -4.79
C LEU A 20 13.23 3.84 -5.21
N VAL A 21 13.37 2.66 -5.82
CA VAL A 21 14.58 2.24 -6.52
C VAL A 21 14.22 1.62 -7.86
N THR A 22 15.08 1.82 -8.87
CA THR A 22 14.93 1.18 -10.18
C THR A 22 15.47 -0.25 -10.16
N THR A 23 15.04 -1.06 -11.13
CA THR A 23 15.56 -2.40 -11.33
C THR A 23 17.06 -2.41 -11.61
N SER A 24 17.57 -1.40 -12.33
CA SER A 24 18.99 -1.24 -12.61
C SER A 24 19.79 -0.96 -11.35
N TRP A 25 19.32 -0.01 -10.52
CA TRP A 25 19.98 0.28 -9.25
C TRP A 25 19.99 -0.95 -8.34
N LEU A 26 18.85 -1.66 -8.22
CA LEU A 26 18.79 -2.84 -7.36
C LEU A 26 19.75 -3.94 -7.83
N ALA A 27 19.83 -4.20 -9.14
CA ALA A 27 20.75 -5.21 -9.71
C ALA A 27 22.22 -4.90 -9.40
N GLU A 28 22.60 -3.62 -9.33
CA GLU A 28 23.96 -3.18 -8.98
C GLU A 28 24.23 -3.21 -7.47
N ASN A 29 23.20 -3.30 -6.64
CA ASN A 29 23.28 -3.14 -5.19
C ASN A 29 22.83 -4.36 -4.37
N LEU A 30 22.57 -5.52 -5.00
CA LEU A 30 22.09 -6.74 -4.32
C LEU A 30 23.01 -7.17 -3.17
N ASP A 31 24.33 -7.00 -3.33
CA ASP A 31 25.35 -7.38 -2.34
C ASP A 31 25.70 -6.24 -1.35
N THR A 32 24.94 -5.15 -1.35
CA THR A 32 25.22 -4.00 -0.46
C THR A 32 24.98 -4.39 1.00
N PRO A 33 25.99 -4.29 1.88
CA PRO A 33 25.81 -4.61 3.28
C PRO A 33 24.73 -3.75 3.94
N GLY A 34 23.79 -4.38 4.63
CA GLY A 34 22.68 -3.71 5.29
C GLY A 34 21.48 -3.44 4.38
N LEU A 35 21.48 -3.96 3.15
CA LEU A 35 20.32 -3.99 2.27
C LEU A 35 19.72 -5.40 2.28
N VAL A 36 18.40 -5.51 2.42
CA VAL A 36 17.63 -6.74 2.30
C VAL A 36 16.50 -6.53 1.30
N VAL A 37 16.43 -7.42 0.32
CA VAL A 37 15.34 -7.46 -0.65
C VAL A 37 14.24 -8.37 -0.11
N VAL A 38 13.00 -7.92 -0.17
CA VAL A 38 11.83 -8.65 0.35
C VAL A 38 10.79 -8.81 -0.75
N GLU A 39 10.43 -10.06 -1.05
CA GLU A 39 9.31 -10.37 -1.95
C GLU A 39 8.01 -10.53 -1.16
N SER A 40 6.97 -9.82 -1.59
CA SER A 40 5.62 -9.93 -1.04
C SER A 40 4.61 -9.86 -2.17
N ASP A 41 4.08 -11.02 -2.54
CA ASP A 41 3.20 -11.25 -3.68
C ASP A 41 1.76 -11.53 -3.27
N GLU A 42 0.85 -11.33 -4.21
CA GLU A 42 -0.50 -11.90 -4.12
C GLU A 42 -0.43 -13.42 -4.23
N ASP A 43 0.20 -13.92 -5.29
CA ASP A 43 0.47 -15.35 -5.42
C ASP A 43 1.75 -15.72 -4.67
N VAL A 44 1.58 -16.10 -3.42
CA VAL A 44 2.68 -16.47 -2.52
C VAL A 44 3.54 -17.65 -3.02
N LEU A 45 3.09 -18.38 -4.05
CA LEU A 45 3.86 -19.47 -4.66
C LEU A 45 4.86 -18.97 -5.71
N LEU A 46 4.76 -17.72 -6.15
CA LEU A 46 5.69 -17.15 -7.15
C LEU A 46 7.14 -17.17 -6.67
N TYR A 47 7.37 -16.92 -5.39
CA TYR A 47 8.70 -16.94 -4.80
C TYR A 47 9.45 -18.27 -5.06
N GLU A 48 8.77 -19.41 -4.90
CA GLU A 48 9.34 -20.73 -5.11
C GLU A 48 9.60 -21.04 -6.60
N THR A 49 8.92 -20.35 -7.52
CA THR A 49 9.13 -20.49 -8.97
C THR A 49 10.34 -19.71 -9.48
N GLY A 50 10.81 -18.76 -8.68
CA GLY A 50 11.98 -17.92 -8.96
C GLY A 50 11.79 -16.53 -8.39
N HIS A 51 12.76 -16.05 -7.64
CA HIS A 51 12.78 -14.75 -6.97
C HIS A 51 14.09 -14.01 -7.24
N ILE A 52 14.16 -12.72 -6.95
CA ILE A 52 15.40 -11.92 -7.07
C ILE A 52 16.47 -12.53 -6.16
N PRO A 53 17.71 -12.75 -6.67
CA PRO A 53 18.77 -13.39 -5.87
C PRO A 53 18.95 -12.73 -4.50
N GLY A 54 18.98 -13.56 -3.46
CA GLY A 54 19.15 -13.10 -2.07
C GLY A 54 17.90 -12.52 -1.40
N SER A 55 16.77 -12.39 -2.11
CA SER A 55 15.54 -11.89 -1.50
C SER A 55 14.95 -12.89 -0.50
N VAL A 56 14.35 -12.37 0.57
CA VAL A 56 13.57 -13.14 1.53
C VAL A 56 12.08 -12.94 1.27
N LYS A 57 11.27 -13.95 1.61
CA LYS A 57 9.81 -13.89 1.45
C LYS A 57 9.14 -13.37 2.70
N ILE A 58 8.13 -12.52 2.51
CA ILE A 58 7.11 -12.21 3.50
C ILE A 58 5.74 -12.47 2.88
N ASP A 59 5.05 -13.47 3.41
CA ASP A 59 3.67 -13.77 3.08
C ASP A 59 2.76 -12.80 3.85
N TRP A 60 2.08 -11.90 3.12
CA TRP A 60 1.25 -10.88 3.72
C TRP A 60 0.14 -11.43 4.61
N HIS A 61 -0.37 -12.64 4.29
CA HIS A 61 -1.50 -13.24 4.97
C HIS A 61 -1.09 -14.01 6.23
N THR A 62 -0.01 -14.78 6.16
CA THR A 62 0.41 -15.64 7.29
C THR A 62 1.47 -14.98 8.16
N ASP A 63 2.32 -14.11 7.60
CA ASP A 63 3.42 -13.50 8.34
C ASP A 63 3.04 -12.15 8.99
N LEU A 64 2.11 -11.36 8.38
CA LEU A 64 1.80 -10.02 8.87
C LEU A 64 0.55 -9.95 9.75
N LEU A 65 -0.36 -10.93 9.63
CA LEU A 65 -1.65 -10.90 10.31
C LEU A 65 -1.66 -11.79 11.57
N GLN A 66 -2.49 -11.40 12.52
CA GLN A 66 -2.87 -12.25 13.64
C GLN A 66 -3.68 -13.45 13.14
N PRO A 67 -3.45 -14.66 13.68
CA PRO A 67 -4.10 -15.86 13.16
C PRO A 67 -5.60 -15.99 13.52
N VAL A 68 -6.08 -15.19 14.47
CA VAL A 68 -7.46 -15.28 14.99
C VAL A 68 -8.23 -13.99 14.70
N GLU A 69 -7.63 -12.85 14.98
CA GLU A 69 -8.24 -11.55 14.75
C GLU A 69 -7.76 -11.00 13.41
N ARG A 70 -8.66 -10.33 12.66
CA ARG A 70 -8.24 -9.62 11.46
C ARG A 70 -7.54 -8.32 11.86
N ASP A 71 -6.33 -8.46 12.33
CA ASP A 71 -5.42 -7.36 12.68
C ASP A 71 -3.97 -7.78 12.37
N TYR A 72 -3.05 -6.83 12.46
CA TYR A 72 -1.62 -7.10 12.29
C TYR A 72 -1.02 -7.68 13.55
N LEU A 73 0.21 -8.22 13.43
CA LEU A 73 1.04 -8.62 14.56
C LEU A 73 1.14 -7.48 15.58
N ASP A 74 1.43 -7.83 16.83
CA ASP A 74 1.91 -6.87 17.82
C ASP A 74 3.40 -6.53 17.60
N GLY A 75 3.92 -5.59 18.36
CA GLY A 75 5.32 -5.17 18.24
C GLY A 75 6.32 -6.30 18.45
N ALA A 76 6.02 -7.26 19.32
CA ALA A 76 6.90 -8.41 19.59
C ALA A 76 6.90 -9.40 18.41
N GLY A 77 5.72 -9.73 17.87
CA GLY A 77 5.58 -10.59 16.70
C GLY A 77 6.26 -9.99 15.46
N PHE A 78 6.09 -8.68 15.23
CA PHE A 78 6.74 -7.99 14.12
C PHE A 78 8.27 -7.98 14.28
N ALA A 79 8.79 -7.71 15.48
CA ALA A 79 10.23 -7.75 15.75
C ALA A 79 10.81 -9.15 15.51
N ASP A 80 10.10 -10.21 15.94
CA ASP A 80 10.51 -11.60 15.73
C ASP A 80 10.53 -11.96 14.25
N LEU A 81 9.49 -11.59 13.51
CA LEU A 81 9.39 -11.78 12.05
C LEU A 81 10.60 -11.16 11.35
N LEU A 82 10.86 -9.87 11.54
CA LEU A 82 11.95 -9.17 10.85
C LEU A 82 13.32 -9.74 11.24
N ALA A 83 13.55 -10.00 12.54
CA ALA A 83 14.77 -10.63 12.98
C ALA A 83 14.98 -12.01 12.33
N SER A 84 13.92 -12.81 12.16
CA SER A 84 13.99 -14.13 11.50
C SER A 84 14.37 -14.05 10.03
N ARG A 85 14.09 -12.94 9.37
CA ARG A 85 14.45 -12.64 7.97
C ARG A 85 15.82 -11.95 7.83
N GLY A 86 16.60 -11.87 8.92
CA GLY A 86 17.92 -11.20 8.92
C GLY A 86 17.85 -9.68 8.93
N ILE A 87 16.69 -9.11 9.19
CA ILE A 87 16.44 -7.67 9.16
C ILE A 87 16.68 -7.09 10.57
N SER A 88 17.45 -6.02 10.63
CA SER A 88 17.69 -5.20 11.82
C SER A 88 17.08 -3.81 11.65
N ARG A 89 16.99 -3.02 12.71
CA ARG A 89 16.32 -1.71 12.68
C ARG A 89 16.91 -0.71 11.67
N ASP A 90 18.19 -0.81 11.40
CA ASP A 90 18.96 0.05 10.49
C ASP A 90 19.13 -0.54 9.08
N THR A 91 18.45 -1.65 8.78
CA THR A 91 18.47 -2.29 7.46
C THR A 91 17.70 -1.45 6.46
N THR A 92 18.25 -1.21 5.28
CA THR A 92 17.52 -0.74 4.12
C THR A 92 16.72 -1.90 3.53
N ILE A 93 15.42 -1.75 3.43
CA ILE A 93 14.54 -2.77 2.85
C ILE A 93 14.08 -2.32 1.46
N VAL A 94 14.24 -3.19 0.47
CA VAL A 94 13.64 -3.01 -0.86
C VAL A 94 12.55 -4.06 -1.04
N LEU A 95 11.31 -3.62 -1.08
CA LEU A 95 10.13 -4.46 -1.30
C LEU A 95 9.76 -4.52 -2.77
N TYR A 96 9.40 -5.71 -3.22
CA TYR A 96 8.85 -5.93 -4.55
C TYR A 96 7.80 -7.05 -4.51
N GLY A 97 6.96 -7.11 -5.55
CA GLY A 97 5.96 -8.15 -5.68
C GLY A 97 5.33 -8.16 -7.07
N ASP A 98 4.35 -9.04 -7.23
CA ASP A 98 3.49 -9.14 -8.41
C ASP A 98 2.42 -8.03 -8.46
N LYS A 99 1.49 -8.13 -9.41
CA LYS A 99 0.34 -7.20 -9.55
C LYS A 99 0.71 -5.73 -9.45
N ASN A 100 1.85 -5.32 -10.05
CA ASN A 100 2.40 -3.96 -9.96
C ASN A 100 2.60 -3.48 -8.50
N ASN A 101 3.17 -4.32 -7.67
CA ASN A 101 3.53 -4.02 -6.28
C ASN A 101 2.34 -3.79 -5.31
N TRP A 102 1.14 -4.30 -5.57
CA TRP A 102 0.04 -4.11 -4.62
C TRP A 102 0.40 -4.56 -3.22
N TRP A 103 0.87 -5.81 -3.11
CA TRP A 103 1.21 -6.41 -1.83
C TRP A 103 2.55 -5.93 -1.28
N ALA A 104 3.50 -5.59 -2.15
CA ALA A 104 4.72 -4.93 -1.73
C ALA A 104 4.45 -3.56 -1.11
N ALA A 105 3.56 -2.76 -1.71
CA ALA A 105 3.13 -1.48 -1.14
C ALA A 105 2.33 -1.65 0.16
N TYR A 106 1.52 -2.71 0.27
CA TYR A 106 0.82 -3.06 1.50
C TYR A 106 1.81 -3.43 2.61
N THR A 107 2.78 -4.29 2.32
CA THR A 107 3.84 -4.66 3.25
C THR A 107 4.68 -3.44 3.66
N ALA A 108 5.00 -2.53 2.73
CA ALA A 108 5.69 -1.27 3.03
C ALA A 108 4.89 -0.38 3.99
N TRP A 109 3.57 -0.30 3.76
CA TRP A 109 2.68 0.43 4.65
C TRP A 109 2.62 -0.20 6.05
N VAL A 110 2.51 -1.54 6.17
CA VAL A 110 2.57 -2.24 7.45
C VAL A 110 3.89 -1.97 8.17
N PHE A 111 5.02 -2.00 7.46
CA PHE A 111 6.33 -1.70 8.04
C PHE A 111 6.41 -0.26 8.57
N THR A 112 5.74 0.67 7.89
CA THR A 112 5.63 2.07 8.35
C THR A 112 4.83 2.18 9.65
N LEU A 113 3.80 1.35 9.88
CA LEU A 113 3.07 1.31 11.16
C LEU A 113 4.01 1.01 12.35
N PHE A 114 4.99 0.14 12.14
CA PHE A 114 6.01 -0.20 13.14
C PHE A 114 7.24 0.73 13.10
N GLY A 115 7.15 1.80 12.32
CA GLY A 115 8.16 2.84 12.25
C GLY A 115 9.48 2.39 11.62
N HIS A 116 9.52 1.37 10.73
CA HIS A 116 10.74 1.07 9.99
C HIS A 116 11.03 2.20 9.01
N GLU A 117 12.20 2.84 9.16
CA GLU A 117 12.46 4.12 8.48
C GLU A 117 12.85 3.97 7.01
N ASP A 118 13.73 3.02 6.67
CA ASP A 118 14.26 2.87 5.30
C ASP A 118 13.58 1.70 4.57
N VAL A 119 12.33 1.93 4.18
CA VAL A 119 11.54 1.04 3.31
C VAL A 119 11.40 1.68 1.95
N ARG A 120 11.79 0.96 0.91
CA ARG A 120 11.75 1.38 -0.49
C ARG A 120 10.95 0.38 -1.30
N LEU A 121 10.30 0.82 -2.38
CA LEU A 121 9.70 -0.06 -3.37
C LEU A 121 10.61 -0.18 -4.61
N LEU A 122 10.71 -1.38 -5.16
CA LEU A 122 11.27 -1.61 -6.50
C LEU A 122 10.24 -1.13 -7.52
N ASP A 123 10.52 -0.01 -8.19
CA ASP A 123 9.62 0.59 -9.16
C ASP A 123 9.43 -0.32 -10.38
N GLY A 124 8.19 -0.70 -10.69
CA GLY A 124 7.84 -1.72 -11.68
C GLY A 124 7.78 -3.16 -11.13
N GLY A 125 8.25 -3.39 -9.91
CA GLY A 125 8.14 -4.67 -9.18
C GLY A 125 8.71 -5.87 -9.93
N ARG A 126 8.15 -7.05 -9.61
CA ARG A 126 8.55 -8.33 -10.21
C ARG A 126 8.37 -8.34 -11.72
N ASN A 127 7.29 -7.77 -12.21
CA ASN A 127 6.97 -7.83 -13.64
C ASN A 127 8.03 -7.13 -14.49
N LEU A 128 8.48 -5.95 -14.09
CA LEU A 128 9.51 -5.22 -14.83
C LEU A 128 10.87 -5.93 -14.74
N TRP A 129 11.23 -6.44 -13.55
CA TRP A 129 12.46 -7.21 -13.37
C TRP A 129 12.54 -8.40 -14.34
N VAL A 130 11.45 -9.16 -14.46
CA VAL A 130 11.34 -10.31 -15.39
C VAL A 130 11.34 -9.85 -16.85
N ALA A 131 10.58 -8.79 -17.18
CA ALA A 131 10.49 -8.27 -18.54
C ALA A 131 11.84 -7.76 -19.08
N GLU A 132 12.70 -7.25 -18.20
CA GLU A 132 14.08 -6.86 -18.53
C GLU A 132 15.04 -8.04 -18.67
N GLY A 133 14.58 -9.28 -18.45
CA GLY A 133 15.39 -10.49 -18.55
C GLY A 133 16.44 -10.60 -17.46
N ARG A 134 16.22 -10.01 -16.29
CA ARG A 134 17.13 -10.09 -15.15
C ARG A 134 17.05 -11.45 -14.47
N ASP A 135 18.11 -11.81 -13.79
CA ASP A 135 18.25 -13.12 -13.16
C ASP A 135 17.22 -13.35 -12.04
N LEU A 136 16.70 -14.56 -11.99
CA LEU A 136 15.95 -15.13 -10.89
C LEU A 136 16.65 -16.38 -10.38
N THR A 137 16.44 -16.70 -9.10
CA THR A 137 16.93 -17.93 -8.48
C THR A 137 15.80 -18.63 -7.71
N THR A 138 15.97 -19.92 -7.48
CA THR A 138 15.15 -20.70 -6.53
C THR A 138 15.90 -21.00 -5.24
N ASP A 139 17.11 -20.47 -5.07
CA ASP A 139 17.94 -20.66 -3.89
C ASP A 139 17.41 -19.80 -2.75
N VAL A 140 16.73 -20.41 -1.78
CA VAL A 140 16.15 -19.71 -0.61
C VAL A 140 17.26 -19.31 0.36
N PRO A 141 17.48 -18.02 0.64
CA PRO A 141 18.51 -17.59 1.55
C PRO A 141 18.17 -18.00 3.00
N SER A 142 19.21 -18.29 3.77
CA SER A 142 19.11 -18.55 5.21
C SER A 142 19.94 -17.51 5.96
N PRO A 143 19.45 -16.27 6.09
CA PRO A 143 20.19 -15.20 6.73
C PRO A 143 20.40 -15.49 8.22
N ALA A 144 21.51 -14.99 8.76
CA ALA A 144 21.66 -14.95 10.21
C ALA A 144 20.56 -14.07 10.83
N ARG A 145 20.04 -14.49 11.97
CA ARG A 145 18.98 -13.74 12.64
C ARG A 145 19.44 -12.31 12.94
N GLY A 146 18.65 -11.34 12.54
CA GLY A 146 18.86 -9.93 12.81
C GLY A 146 18.54 -9.54 14.27
N THR A 147 18.76 -8.28 14.58
CA THR A 147 18.36 -7.67 15.86
C THR A 147 17.34 -6.57 15.60
N TYR A 148 16.10 -6.79 16.00
CA TYR A 148 15.03 -5.83 15.81
C TYR A 148 14.39 -5.47 17.15
N PRO A 149 14.25 -4.17 17.49
CA PRO A 149 13.61 -3.74 18.73
C PRO A 149 12.11 -3.95 18.66
N VAL A 150 11.48 -4.21 19.79
CA VAL A 150 10.02 -4.21 19.90
C VAL A 150 9.52 -2.76 19.84
N VAL A 151 8.70 -2.45 18.85
CA VAL A 151 8.06 -1.16 18.65
C VAL A 151 6.57 -1.41 18.39
N GLU A 152 5.72 -0.76 19.15
CA GLU A 152 4.27 -0.85 18.93
C GLU A 152 3.86 -0.05 17.69
N ARG A 153 2.74 -0.48 17.07
CA ARG A 153 2.20 0.18 15.88
C ARG A 153 1.73 1.60 16.15
N ASP A 154 1.98 2.47 15.20
CA ASP A 154 1.33 3.78 15.11
C ASP A 154 0.11 3.70 14.17
N ASP A 155 -0.98 3.16 14.68
CA ASP A 155 -2.24 3.11 13.94
C ASP A 155 -2.85 4.52 13.73
N ALA A 156 -2.59 5.45 14.63
CA ALA A 156 -3.22 6.77 14.60
C ALA A 156 -2.76 7.64 13.41
N THR A 157 -1.47 7.54 13.04
CA THR A 157 -0.89 8.38 11.97
C THR A 157 -1.15 7.81 10.57
N PHE A 158 -1.10 6.50 10.41
CA PHE A 158 -1.06 5.90 9.06
C PHE A 158 -2.28 5.04 8.72
N ARG A 159 -3.08 4.66 9.71
CA ARG A 159 -4.24 3.78 9.56
C ARG A 159 -5.53 4.54 9.87
N ALA A 160 -6.59 4.23 9.18
CA ALA A 160 -7.94 4.67 9.52
C ALA A 160 -8.82 3.46 9.83
N PHE A 161 -9.63 3.59 10.86
CA PHE A 161 -10.68 2.65 11.20
C PHE A 161 -12.03 3.16 10.70
N LYS A 162 -13.06 2.32 10.73
CA LYS A 162 -14.41 2.68 10.29
C LYS A 162 -14.94 3.94 10.99
N GLU A 163 -14.64 4.09 12.27
CA GLU A 163 -15.04 5.26 13.08
C GLU A 163 -14.33 6.53 12.62
N ASP A 164 -13.04 6.43 12.24
CA ASP A 164 -12.30 7.56 11.66
C ASP A 164 -12.90 7.97 10.33
N VAL A 165 -13.25 7.00 9.47
CA VAL A 165 -13.90 7.27 8.20
C VAL A 165 -15.24 7.96 8.40
N LEU A 166 -16.07 7.49 9.37
CA LEU A 166 -17.33 8.15 9.71
C LEU A 166 -17.13 9.59 10.18
N ALA A 167 -16.10 9.85 10.99
CA ALA A 167 -15.75 11.20 11.44
C ALA A 167 -15.20 12.08 10.31
N HIS A 168 -14.54 11.48 9.32
CA HIS A 168 -13.93 12.16 8.18
C HIS A 168 -14.94 12.58 7.10
N LEU A 169 -16.13 11.94 7.04
CA LEU A 169 -17.12 12.20 6.00
C LEU A 169 -17.53 13.68 5.96
N GLY A 170 -17.29 14.33 4.82
CA GLY A 170 -17.56 15.75 4.60
C GLY A 170 -16.56 16.72 5.23
N ASN A 171 -15.51 16.21 5.91
CA ASN A 171 -14.47 17.02 6.54
C ASN A 171 -13.13 16.95 5.81
N GLY A 172 -12.96 16.00 4.88
CA GLY A 172 -11.75 15.84 4.10
C GLY A 172 -11.94 14.93 2.89
N PRO A 173 -10.93 14.86 2.01
CA PRO A 173 -10.94 14.00 0.84
C PRO A 173 -10.94 12.51 1.22
N LEU A 174 -11.80 11.75 0.56
CA LEU A 174 -11.89 10.30 0.64
C LEU A 174 -11.73 9.71 -0.76
N VAL A 175 -10.73 8.86 -0.97
CA VAL A 175 -10.35 8.34 -2.29
C VAL A 175 -10.63 6.85 -2.37
N ASP A 176 -11.60 6.49 -3.23
CA ASP A 176 -11.88 5.10 -3.60
C ASP A 176 -11.04 4.72 -4.80
N ILE A 177 -10.13 3.78 -4.62
CA ILE A 177 -9.19 3.40 -5.68
C ILE A 177 -9.64 2.16 -6.45
N ARG A 178 -10.83 1.65 -6.18
CA ARG A 178 -11.42 0.50 -6.88
C ARG A 178 -11.81 0.86 -8.32
N SER A 179 -12.16 -0.16 -9.09
CA SER A 179 -12.69 0.06 -10.44
C SER A 179 -14.00 0.88 -10.41
N PRO A 180 -14.34 1.60 -11.51
CA PRO A 180 -15.62 2.32 -11.60
C PRO A 180 -16.84 1.42 -11.36
N GLN A 181 -16.78 0.15 -11.77
CA GLN A 181 -17.87 -0.81 -11.59
C GLN A 181 -18.03 -1.24 -10.11
N GLU A 182 -16.92 -1.33 -9.35
CA GLU A 182 -16.98 -1.56 -7.90
C GLU A 182 -17.53 -0.31 -7.20
N PHE A 183 -17.08 0.88 -7.62
CA PHE A 183 -17.52 2.16 -7.07
C PHE A 183 -19.02 2.38 -7.29
N SER A 184 -19.52 2.19 -8.51
CA SER A 184 -20.93 2.36 -8.83
C SER A 184 -21.85 1.33 -8.15
N GLY A 185 -21.30 0.20 -7.73
CA GLY A 185 -22.07 -0.91 -7.17
C GLY A 185 -22.56 -1.91 -8.21
N GLU A 186 -22.17 -1.75 -9.48
CA GLU A 186 -22.44 -2.74 -10.54
C GLU A 186 -21.72 -4.06 -10.29
N ARG A 187 -20.59 -4.01 -9.59
CA ARG A 187 -19.77 -5.17 -9.23
C ARG A 187 -19.57 -5.21 -7.73
N LEU A 188 -19.84 -6.36 -7.11
CA LEU A 188 -19.69 -6.56 -5.66
C LEU A 188 -18.28 -7.00 -5.25
N HIS A 189 -17.55 -7.68 -6.15
CA HIS A 189 -16.21 -8.19 -5.92
C HIS A 189 -15.41 -8.20 -7.23
N ILE A 190 -14.08 -8.33 -7.13
CA ILE A 190 -13.22 -8.59 -8.29
C ILE A 190 -13.49 -10.04 -8.75
N PRO A 191 -13.54 -10.32 -10.06
CA PRO A 191 -13.83 -11.67 -10.57
C PRO A 191 -12.89 -12.75 -10.02
N ASP A 192 -11.63 -12.39 -9.79
CA ASP A 192 -10.60 -13.32 -9.31
C ASP A 192 -10.72 -13.65 -7.81
N TYR A 193 -11.57 -12.91 -7.05
CA TYR A 193 -11.73 -13.07 -5.59
C TYR A 193 -13.21 -13.13 -5.18
N PRO A 194 -13.95 -14.16 -5.60
CA PRO A 194 -15.39 -14.27 -5.33
C PRO A 194 -15.73 -14.48 -3.85
N GLU A 195 -14.83 -15.06 -3.06
CA GLU A 195 -15.03 -15.32 -1.64
C GLU A 195 -15.04 -14.03 -0.80
N GLU A 196 -14.51 -12.94 -1.31
CA GLU A 196 -14.47 -11.66 -0.61
C GLU A 196 -15.67 -10.77 -0.91
N GLY A 197 -16.82 -11.40 -1.07
CA GLY A 197 -18.08 -10.74 -1.38
C GLY A 197 -18.57 -9.81 -0.27
N VAL A 198 -19.30 -8.79 -0.67
CA VAL A 198 -19.98 -7.86 0.20
C VAL A 198 -21.48 -7.93 -0.01
N LEU A 199 -22.26 -7.61 1.04
CA LEU A 199 -23.72 -7.59 0.96
C LEU A 199 -24.27 -6.40 0.18
N ARG A 200 -23.50 -5.34 0.03
CA ARG A 200 -23.92 -4.10 -0.65
C ARG A 200 -22.85 -3.61 -1.61
N GLY A 201 -23.27 -3.26 -2.83
CA GLY A 201 -22.46 -2.53 -3.80
C GLY A 201 -22.54 -1.03 -3.60
N GLY A 202 -21.59 -0.30 -4.17
CA GLY A 202 -21.52 1.15 -4.11
C GLY A 202 -20.23 1.64 -3.45
N HIS A 203 -20.30 2.83 -2.86
CA HIS A 203 -19.15 3.50 -2.26
C HIS A 203 -19.54 4.30 -1.01
N ILE A 204 -18.54 4.76 -0.31
CA ILE A 204 -18.70 5.64 0.87
C ILE A 204 -19.12 7.02 0.39
N PRO A 205 -20.16 7.66 0.97
CA PRO A 205 -20.63 8.99 0.55
C PRO A 205 -19.48 10.01 0.53
N SER A 206 -19.49 10.90 -0.46
CA SER A 206 -18.48 11.91 -0.78
C SER A 206 -17.14 11.36 -1.30
N ALA A 207 -16.92 10.05 -1.31
CA ALA A 207 -15.72 9.49 -1.91
C ALA A 207 -15.60 9.80 -3.40
N ARG A 208 -14.39 10.08 -3.85
CA ARG A 208 -14.05 10.25 -5.26
C ARG A 208 -13.37 8.99 -5.77
N ASN A 209 -13.79 8.52 -6.95
CA ASN A 209 -13.18 7.34 -7.56
C ASN A 209 -11.97 7.71 -8.41
N VAL A 210 -10.81 7.21 -8.00
CA VAL A 210 -9.57 7.28 -8.78
C VAL A 210 -8.96 5.88 -8.80
N PRO A 211 -9.23 5.08 -9.84
CA PRO A 211 -8.71 3.72 -9.91
C PRO A 211 -7.19 3.70 -9.75
N TRP A 212 -6.68 2.81 -8.90
CA TRP A 212 -5.25 2.72 -8.60
C TRP A 212 -4.36 2.65 -9.86
N ALA A 213 -4.84 1.93 -10.89
CA ALA A 213 -4.11 1.74 -12.14
C ALA A 213 -3.86 3.06 -12.91
N THR A 214 -4.57 4.14 -12.60
CA THR A 214 -4.31 5.44 -13.23
C THR A 214 -2.95 6.02 -12.82
N ALA A 215 -2.39 5.59 -11.69
CA ALA A 215 -1.08 6.00 -11.22
C ALA A 215 0.08 5.17 -11.79
N VAL A 216 -0.21 4.12 -12.56
CA VAL A 216 0.78 3.16 -13.08
C VAL A 216 1.01 3.39 -14.56
N ALA A 217 2.27 3.37 -15.00
CA ALA A 217 2.68 3.37 -16.38
C ALA A 217 2.55 1.96 -17.00
N GLU A 218 2.73 1.84 -18.30
CA GLU A 218 2.57 0.58 -19.04
C GLU A 218 3.54 -0.51 -18.58
N ASP A 219 4.73 -0.12 -18.14
CA ASP A 219 5.78 -1.02 -17.64
C ASP A 219 5.63 -1.38 -16.15
N GLY A 220 4.56 -0.91 -15.50
CA GLY A 220 4.28 -1.16 -14.09
C GLY A 220 4.96 -0.18 -13.12
N THR A 221 5.76 0.77 -13.61
CA THR A 221 6.35 1.82 -12.77
C THR A 221 5.30 2.88 -12.38
N TYR A 222 5.56 3.64 -11.33
CA TYR A 222 4.76 4.83 -11.06
C TYR A 222 4.95 5.86 -12.18
N LYS A 223 3.86 6.52 -12.55
CA LYS A 223 3.89 7.63 -13.49
C LYS A 223 4.76 8.78 -13.00
N PRO A 224 5.37 9.58 -13.91
CA PRO A 224 6.09 10.79 -13.55
C PRO A 224 5.28 11.70 -12.63
N ARG A 225 5.95 12.44 -11.75
CA ARG A 225 5.31 13.32 -10.77
C ARG A 225 4.25 14.23 -11.37
N ALA A 226 4.56 14.88 -12.51
CA ALA A 226 3.60 15.79 -13.17
C ALA A 226 2.30 15.09 -13.59
N GLU A 227 2.36 13.80 -14.01
CA GLU A 227 1.16 13.05 -14.34
C GLU A 227 0.37 12.64 -13.07
N LEU A 228 1.06 12.31 -11.98
CA LEU A 228 0.42 12.05 -10.69
C LEU A 228 -0.26 13.31 -10.13
N GLU A 229 0.38 14.48 -10.25
CA GLU A 229 -0.20 15.78 -9.90
C GLU A 229 -1.48 16.04 -10.72
N ALA A 230 -1.45 15.81 -12.03
CA ALA A 230 -2.62 15.95 -12.88
C ALA A 230 -3.78 15.03 -12.46
N ILE A 231 -3.48 13.80 -12.02
CA ILE A 231 -4.50 12.82 -11.56
C ILE A 231 -5.10 13.25 -10.21
N TYR A 232 -4.27 13.58 -9.23
CA TYR A 232 -4.71 13.73 -7.84
C TYR A 232 -4.91 15.18 -7.41
N GLN A 233 -4.18 16.13 -7.98
CA GLN A 233 -4.23 17.53 -7.58
C GLN A 233 -5.06 18.37 -8.55
N GLU A 234 -4.97 18.14 -9.88
CA GLU A 234 -5.71 18.92 -10.88
C GLU A 234 -7.01 18.26 -11.31
N GLY A 235 -7.09 16.92 -11.32
CA GLY A 235 -8.12 16.10 -11.91
C GLY A 235 -9.46 16.04 -11.18
N GLY A 236 -9.87 17.08 -10.46
CA GLY A 236 -11.15 17.14 -9.76
C GLY A 236 -11.13 16.65 -8.32
N LEU A 237 -10.04 16.01 -7.84
CA LEU A 237 -9.81 15.77 -6.42
C LEU A 237 -9.30 17.05 -5.75
N GLY A 238 -8.44 17.82 -6.43
CA GLY A 238 -7.88 19.07 -5.93
C GLY A 238 -7.01 18.89 -4.69
N LEU A 239 -6.37 17.71 -4.51
CA LEU A 239 -5.58 17.43 -3.31
C LEU A 239 -4.40 18.39 -3.17
N THR A 240 -4.14 18.83 -1.95
CA THR A 240 -3.01 19.69 -1.59
C THR A 240 -2.17 19.02 -0.51
N ALA A 241 -0.93 19.49 -0.32
CA ALA A 241 -0.05 18.95 0.72
C ALA A 241 -0.60 19.10 2.15
N GLY A 242 -1.56 20.00 2.37
CA GLY A 242 -2.19 20.25 3.67
C GLY A 242 -3.47 19.43 3.94
N ASP A 243 -3.88 18.59 3.00
CA ASP A 243 -5.10 17.80 3.17
C ASP A 243 -4.87 16.58 4.07
N SER A 244 -5.89 16.26 4.87
CA SER A 244 -6.02 14.96 5.54
C SER A 244 -6.81 14.03 4.62
N VAL A 245 -6.15 13.03 4.08
CA VAL A 245 -6.70 12.13 3.05
C VAL A 245 -6.88 10.73 3.61
N ILE A 246 -8.02 10.10 3.33
CA ILE A 246 -8.18 8.66 3.57
C ILE A 246 -8.34 7.94 2.22
N THR A 247 -7.52 6.91 2.00
CA THR A 247 -7.64 6.01 0.85
C THR A 247 -8.28 4.69 1.26
N TYR A 248 -9.07 4.09 0.40
CA TYR A 248 -9.62 2.75 0.64
C TYR A 248 -9.80 1.97 -0.67
N CYS A 249 -9.84 0.65 -0.54
CA CYS A 249 -10.14 -0.24 -1.66
C CYS A 249 -11.10 -1.37 -1.24
N ARG A 250 -10.65 -2.60 -1.29
CA ARG A 250 -11.37 -3.81 -0.85
C ARG A 250 -10.97 -4.21 0.57
N ILE A 251 -9.67 -4.40 0.83
CA ILE A 251 -9.08 -4.81 2.12
C ILE A 251 -7.78 -4.06 2.47
N GLY A 252 -7.45 -2.96 1.78
CA GLY A 252 -6.29 -2.11 2.08
C GLY A 252 -5.08 -2.29 1.17
N GLU A 253 -5.02 -3.36 0.37
CA GLU A 253 -3.86 -3.70 -0.47
C GLU A 253 -3.64 -2.71 -1.63
N ARG A 254 -4.65 -2.51 -2.46
CA ARG A 254 -4.57 -1.56 -3.59
C ARG A 254 -4.48 -0.11 -3.11
N SER A 255 -5.15 0.20 -2.00
CA SER A 255 -5.12 1.55 -1.43
C SER A 255 -3.78 1.90 -0.80
N SER A 256 -2.99 0.91 -0.36
CA SER A 256 -1.61 1.13 0.07
C SER A 256 -0.72 1.62 -1.07
N HIS A 257 -0.95 1.14 -2.31
CA HIS A 257 -0.24 1.64 -3.49
C HIS A 257 -0.56 3.12 -3.75
N THR A 258 -1.82 3.53 -3.66
CA THR A 258 -2.20 4.95 -3.77
C THR A 258 -1.73 5.76 -2.57
N TRP A 259 -1.81 5.22 -1.34
CA TRP A 259 -1.26 5.84 -0.15
C TRP A 259 0.24 6.16 -0.32
N PHE A 260 1.02 5.21 -0.86
CA PHE A 260 2.43 5.40 -1.17
C PHE A 260 2.64 6.55 -2.18
N ALA A 261 1.85 6.57 -3.26
CA ALA A 261 1.93 7.63 -4.27
C ALA A 261 1.61 9.02 -3.68
N LEU A 262 0.53 9.14 -2.92
CA LEU A 262 0.13 10.41 -2.32
C LEU A 262 1.14 10.88 -1.28
N ARG A 263 1.57 10.00 -0.39
CA ARG A 263 2.46 10.36 0.71
C ARG A 263 3.89 10.61 0.24
N TYR A 264 4.47 9.65 -0.48
CA TYR A 264 5.90 9.71 -0.79
C TYR A 264 6.22 10.32 -2.15
N LEU A 265 5.36 10.16 -3.15
CA LEU A 265 5.66 10.70 -4.46
C LEU A 265 5.14 12.13 -4.62
N LEU A 266 3.98 12.46 -4.05
CA LEU A 266 3.39 13.79 -4.09
C LEU A 266 3.68 14.64 -2.85
N GLY A 267 4.03 14.05 -1.70
CA GLY A 267 4.37 14.75 -0.47
C GLY A 267 3.14 15.26 0.30
N ILE A 268 2.06 14.50 0.34
CA ILE A 268 0.90 14.77 1.19
C ILE A 268 1.13 14.04 2.52
N ASP A 269 1.43 14.77 3.59
CA ASP A 269 1.88 14.17 4.84
C ASP A 269 0.78 13.41 5.61
N ASP A 270 -0.45 13.90 5.61
CA ASP A 270 -1.57 13.27 6.32
C ASP A 270 -2.41 12.40 5.38
N VAL A 271 -1.86 11.25 5.03
CA VAL A 271 -2.57 10.21 4.26
C VAL A 271 -2.70 8.96 5.11
N ARG A 272 -3.92 8.51 5.35
CA ARG A 272 -4.22 7.28 6.08
C ARG A 272 -4.85 6.23 5.16
N ASN A 273 -4.51 4.97 5.36
CA ASN A 273 -5.12 3.84 4.66
C ASN A 273 -6.21 3.21 5.53
N TYR A 274 -7.43 3.16 5.02
CA TYR A 274 -8.52 2.40 5.64
C TYR A 274 -8.47 0.96 5.16
N ASP A 275 -7.80 0.10 5.91
CA ASP A 275 -7.60 -1.32 5.54
C ASP A 275 -8.84 -2.19 5.73
N GLY A 276 -9.79 -1.83 6.59
CA GLY A 276 -11.12 -2.43 6.63
C GLY A 276 -11.85 -2.32 5.30
N SER A 277 -11.69 -1.18 4.66
CA SER A 277 -12.11 -0.92 3.28
C SER A 277 -13.55 -1.31 2.96
N TRP A 278 -13.83 -1.65 1.70
CA TRP A 278 -15.20 -2.00 1.30
C TRP A 278 -15.69 -3.32 1.88
N THR A 279 -14.79 -4.26 2.16
CA THR A 279 -15.16 -5.54 2.79
C THR A 279 -15.74 -5.32 4.20
N GLU A 280 -15.20 -4.39 4.96
CA GLU A 280 -15.81 -3.98 6.24
C GLU A 280 -17.06 -3.11 6.01
N TRP A 281 -16.92 -2.04 5.24
CA TRP A 281 -17.98 -1.04 5.07
C TRP A 281 -19.25 -1.61 4.43
N GLY A 282 -19.12 -2.35 3.33
CA GLY A 282 -20.24 -2.93 2.58
C GLY A 282 -21.00 -4.03 3.33
N ASN A 283 -20.41 -4.57 4.40
CA ASN A 283 -21.03 -5.54 5.32
C ASN A 283 -21.46 -4.93 6.66
N ALA A 284 -21.04 -3.70 6.96
CA ALA A 284 -21.35 -3.06 8.24
C ALA A 284 -22.82 -2.62 8.31
N VAL A 285 -23.41 -2.76 9.51
CA VAL A 285 -24.79 -2.34 9.77
C VAL A 285 -24.85 -0.84 10.04
N ARG A 286 -25.84 -0.15 9.42
CA ARG A 286 -26.15 1.27 9.63
C ARG A 286 -25.06 2.25 9.14
N VAL A 287 -24.12 1.84 8.30
CA VAL A 287 -23.24 2.77 7.61
C VAL A 287 -23.90 3.34 6.36
N PRO A 288 -23.63 4.59 5.97
CA PRO A 288 -24.19 5.16 4.75
C PRO A 288 -23.48 4.61 3.51
N ILE A 289 -24.24 4.36 2.45
CA ILE A 289 -23.76 3.87 1.15
C ILE A 289 -24.42 4.68 0.05
N VAL A 290 -23.65 5.01 -0.98
CA VAL A 290 -24.13 5.58 -2.25
C VAL A 290 -23.89 4.56 -3.36
N ALA A 291 -24.84 4.43 -4.28
CA ALA A 291 -24.71 3.66 -5.50
C ALA A 291 -24.77 4.59 -6.72
N GLY A 292 -24.12 4.18 -7.83
CA GLY A 292 -23.99 5.00 -9.03
C GLY A 292 -22.62 5.67 -9.13
N ALA A 293 -22.42 6.48 -10.19
CA ALA A 293 -21.11 7.07 -10.49
C ALA A 293 -20.80 8.36 -9.71
N GLU A 294 -21.83 9.00 -9.14
CA GLU A 294 -21.68 10.28 -8.45
C GLU A 294 -21.26 10.07 -6.98
N PRO A 295 -20.37 10.90 -6.41
CA PRO A 295 -19.88 10.76 -5.05
C PRO A 295 -20.99 10.78 -3.97
N GLY A 296 -22.15 11.34 -4.30
CA GLY A 296 -23.27 11.51 -3.37
C GLY A 296 -22.99 12.49 -2.23
N GLU A 297 -24.01 12.71 -1.41
CA GLU A 297 -23.91 13.62 -0.27
C GLU A 297 -23.79 12.84 1.03
N VAL A 298 -23.06 13.43 1.99
CA VAL A 298 -23.02 12.91 3.35
C VAL A 298 -24.40 13.07 4.01
N PRO A 299 -25.02 11.99 4.50
CA PRO A 299 -26.36 12.05 5.11
C PRO A 299 -26.42 13.00 6.31
N ALA A 300 -27.57 13.67 6.46
CA ALA A 300 -27.80 14.60 7.57
C ALA A 300 -27.65 13.94 8.95
N SER A 301 -27.98 12.66 9.08
CA SER A 301 -27.79 11.88 10.32
C SER A 301 -26.33 11.73 10.72
N VAL A 302 -25.41 11.60 9.76
CA VAL A 302 -23.97 11.56 10.03
C VAL A 302 -23.49 12.93 10.49
N LYS A 303 -23.88 14.00 9.79
CA LYS A 303 -23.51 15.38 10.17
C LYS A 303 -24.01 15.74 11.58
N GLN A 304 -25.20 15.26 11.96
CA GLN A 304 -25.73 15.46 13.32
C GLN A 304 -24.91 14.67 14.36
N ALA A 305 -24.51 13.43 14.07
CA ALA A 305 -23.70 12.63 14.98
C ALA A 305 -22.28 13.20 15.18
N GLN A 306 -21.72 13.84 14.15
CA GLN A 306 -20.41 14.52 14.23
C GLN A 306 -20.45 15.82 15.05
N ALA A 307 -21.63 16.45 15.17
CA ALA A 307 -21.83 17.70 15.89
C ALA A 307 -22.22 17.52 17.37
N ALA A 308 -22.51 16.30 17.82
CA ALA A 308 -22.92 15.94 19.16
C ALA A 308 -21.77 15.49 20.05
#